data_9d47d5309bd6d99450ba9d789e86bddc
#
_entry.id   9d47d5309bd6d99450ba9d789e86bddc
#
_cell.length_a   1.000
_cell.length_b   1.000
_cell.length_c   1.000
_cell.angle_alpha   90.00
_cell.angle_beta   90.00
_cell.angle_gamma   90.00
#
_symmetry.space_group_name_H-M   'P 1'
#
loop_
_entity.id
_entity.type
_entity.pdbx_description
1 polymer ?
#
loop_
_entity_poly.entity_id
_entity_poly.type
_entity_poly.pdbx_seq_one_letter_code
_entity_poly.pdbx_strand_id
1 'polypeptide(L)'
;MKHRGKDGEIKYTKTKRNEFTKVRNIFEYRIGGGHSTKDKVAFGHPALMPEQLAHDMIITWTNEGDAVFDPFTGAGTTAKMCLLSHRKFHGTELSLAYCELIKTRIELTLNPPVAIENQKKIKLSKWQIQI
;
A
#
# COMPACT_ATOMS: atom_id res chain seq x y z
N MET A 1 -8.06 -21.46 19.99
CA MET A 1 -7.62 -22.86 20.10
C MET A 1 -8.78 -23.67 20.65
N LYS A 2 -9.01 -24.87 20.16
CA LYS A 2 -10.12 -25.75 20.59
C LYS A 2 -9.56 -26.75 21.59
N HIS A 3 -10.08 -26.77 22.81
CA HIS A 3 -9.69 -27.73 23.84
C HIS A 3 -10.91 -28.57 24.25
N ARG A 4 -10.70 -29.84 24.53
CA ARG A 4 -11.71 -30.74 25.06
C ARG A 4 -11.50 -30.85 26.58
N GLY A 5 -12.50 -30.45 27.37
CA GLY A 5 -12.49 -30.62 28.81
C GLY A 5 -12.54 -32.09 29.20
N LYS A 6 -12.23 -32.40 30.46
CA LYS A 6 -12.28 -33.78 31.01
C LYS A 6 -13.71 -34.33 31.01
N ASP A 7 -14.71 -33.46 30.95
CA ASP A 7 -16.15 -33.73 30.90
C ASP A 7 -16.67 -33.91 29.46
N GLY A 8 -15.79 -33.86 28.46
CA GLY A 8 -16.15 -33.95 27.05
C GLY A 8 -16.60 -32.66 26.40
N GLU A 9 -16.80 -31.58 27.18
CA GLU A 9 -17.20 -30.27 26.66
C GLU A 9 -16.11 -29.63 25.80
N ILE A 10 -16.53 -28.98 24.70
CA ILE A 10 -15.63 -28.27 23.81
C ILE A 10 -15.55 -26.81 24.24
N LYS A 11 -14.42 -26.42 24.82
CA LYS A 11 -14.15 -25.02 25.21
C LYS A 11 -13.31 -24.33 24.15
N TYR A 12 -13.76 -23.18 23.70
CA TYR A 12 -13.04 -22.32 22.77
C TYR A 12 -12.32 -21.24 23.56
N THR A 13 -11.00 -21.31 23.62
CA THR A 13 -10.20 -20.22 24.18
C THR A 13 -9.91 -19.20 23.06
N LYS A 14 -10.36 -17.97 23.25
CA LYS A 14 -9.93 -16.86 22.39
C LYS A 14 -8.46 -16.65 22.63
N THR A 15 -7.62 -17.10 21.69
CA THR A 15 -6.20 -16.78 21.70
C THR A 15 -6.08 -15.28 21.48
N LYS A 16 -5.43 -14.57 22.42
CA LYS A 16 -5.09 -13.16 22.24
C LYS A 16 -4.21 -13.10 20.99
N ARG A 17 -4.65 -12.39 19.94
CA ARG A 17 -3.81 -12.19 18.76
C ARG A 17 -2.56 -11.45 19.19
N ASN A 18 -1.40 -11.96 18.83
CA ASN A 18 -0.16 -11.23 19.06
C ASN A 18 -0.25 -9.91 18.28
N GLU A 19 0.12 -8.84 18.92
CA GLU A 19 0.20 -7.51 18.32
C GLU A 19 1.18 -7.48 17.16
N PHE A 20 2.21 -8.35 17.21
CA PHE A 20 3.22 -8.52 16.18
C PHE A 20 3.17 -9.93 15.61
N THR A 21 3.17 -10.04 14.29
CA THR A 21 3.25 -11.31 13.56
C THR A 21 4.64 -11.42 12.92
N LYS A 22 5.25 -12.59 12.97
CA LYS A 22 6.51 -12.84 12.27
C LYS A 22 6.30 -12.66 10.77
N VAL A 23 7.11 -11.81 10.15
CA VAL A 23 7.13 -11.64 8.69
C VAL A 23 7.70 -12.93 8.07
N ARG A 24 7.03 -13.44 7.05
CA ARG A 24 7.52 -14.59 6.27
C ARG A 24 8.60 -14.13 5.30
N ASN A 25 9.48 -15.01 4.91
CA ASN A 25 10.52 -14.77 3.90
C ASN A 25 10.04 -15.03 2.47
N ILE A 26 8.81 -15.53 2.30
CA ILE A 26 8.16 -15.76 1.01
C ILE A 26 6.89 -14.92 0.98
N PHE A 27 6.77 -14.09 -0.05
CA PHE A 27 5.63 -13.22 -0.28
C PHE A 27 4.97 -13.61 -1.59
N GLU A 28 3.66 -13.77 -1.57
CA GLU A 28 2.87 -14.11 -2.75
C GLU A 28 1.89 -12.98 -3.07
N TYR A 29 1.99 -12.42 -4.26
CA TYR A 29 1.12 -11.35 -4.71
C TYR A 29 0.42 -11.69 -6.02
N ARG A 30 -0.85 -11.34 -6.11
CA ARG A 30 -1.61 -11.45 -7.36
C ARG A 30 -1.29 -10.26 -8.25
N ILE A 31 -1.08 -10.51 -9.54
CA ILE A 31 -0.77 -9.50 -10.54
C ILE A 31 -1.85 -9.47 -11.65
N GLY A 32 -1.88 -8.37 -12.41
CA GLY A 32 -2.82 -8.20 -13.53
C GLY A 32 -4.27 -8.01 -13.11
N GLY A 33 -5.16 -7.91 -14.07
CA GLY A 33 -6.63 -7.97 -13.91
C GLY A 33 -7.23 -7.12 -12.77
N GLY A 34 -6.69 -5.95 -12.47
CA GLY A 34 -7.13 -5.12 -11.34
C GLY A 34 -6.67 -5.62 -9.96
N HIS A 35 -5.75 -6.60 -9.90
CA HIS A 35 -5.12 -7.05 -8.66
C HIS A 35 -3.91 -6.21 -8.28
N SER A 36 -3.12 -5.74 -9.27
CA SER A 36 -1.96 -4.88 -9.01
C SER A 36 -2.36 -3.53 -8.44
N THR A 37 -3.43 -2.92 -8.95
CA THR A 37 -4.01 -1.66 -8.47
C THR A 37 -5.50 -1.61 -8.80
N LYS A 38 -6.24 -0.74 -8.10
CA LYS A 38 -7.63 -0.37 -8.43
C LYS A 38 -7.71 0.91 -9.27
N ASP A 39 -6.61 1.61 -9.48
CA ASP A 39 -6.54 2.85 -10.23
C ASP A 39 -6.60 2.58 -11.74
N LYS A 40 -7.76 2.76 -12.35
CA LYS A 40 -7.97 2.53 -13.77
C LYS A 40 -7.02 3.34 -14.66
N VAL A 41 -6.63 4.54 -14.22
CA VAL A 41 -5.68 5.41 -14.94
C VAL A 41 -4.31 4.77 -15.13
N ALA A 42 -3.93 3.85 -14.24
CA ALA A 42 -2.64 3.15 -14.32
C ALA A 42 -2.66 1.91 -15.23
N PHE A 43 -3.81 1.45 -15.69
CA PHE A 43 -3.93 0.19 -16.46
C PHE A 43 -3.22 0.23 -17.82
N GLY A 44 -2.89 1.40 -18.34
CA GLY A 44 -2.09 1.56 -19.55
C GLY A 44 -0.60 1.29 -19.36
N HIS A 45 -0.11 1.20 -18.12
CA HIS A 45 1.30 0.89 -17.86
C HIS A 45 1.55 -0.61 -17.99
N PRO A 46 2.55 -1.03 -18.80
CA PRO A 46 2.76 -2.45 -19.16
C PRO A 46 3.19 -3.33 -17.99
N ALA A 47 3.84 -2.76 -16.98
CA ALA A 47 4.44 -3.51 -15.86
C ALA A 47 4.08 -2.87 -14.52
N LEU A 48 2.82 -2.99 -14.11
CA LEU A 48 2.36 -2.47 -12.82
C LEU A 48 2.86 -3.35 -11.66
N MET A 49 3.61 -2.77 -10.75
CA MET A 49 3.92 -3.37 -9.46
C MET A 49 2.64 -3.47 -8.60
N PRO A 50 2.39 -4.61 -7.93
CA PRO A 50 1.29 -4.72 -6.98
C PRO A 50 1.43 -3.70 -5.84
N GLU A 51 0.36 -2.95 -5.56
CA GLU A 51 0.33 -1.97 -4.46
C GLU A 51 0.63 -2.62 -3.11
N GLN A 52 0.14 -3.85 -2.90
CA GLN A 52 0.42 -4.59 -1.66
C GLN A 52 1.91 -4.91 -1.50
N LEU A 53 2.62 -5.26 -2.59
CA LEU A 53 4.07 -5.49 -2.54
C LEU A 53 4.81 -4.21 -2.13
N ALA A 54 4.50 -3.09 -2.77
CA ALA A 54 5.12 -1.82 -2.43
C ALA A 54 4.83 -1.41 -0.98
N HIS A 55 3.58 -1.55 -0.55
CA HIS A 55 3.17 -1.27 0.82
C HIS A 55 3.94 -2.11 1.84
N ASP A 56 3.98 -3.43 1.65
CA ASP A 56 4.63 -4.35 2.59
C ASP A 56 6.14 -4.06 2.70
N MET A 57 6.80 -3.75 1.59
CA MET A 57 8.22 -3.35 1.60
C MET A 57 8.42 -2.03 2.36
N ILE A 58 7.60 -1.03 2.10
CA ILE A 58 7.70 0.28 2.75
C ILE A 58 7.53 0.15 4.26
N ILE A 59 6.46 -0.50 4.73
CA ILE A 59 6.20 -0.60 6.18
C ILE A 59 7.18 -1.50 6.91
N THR A 60 7.79 -2.47 6.21
CA THR A 60 8.77 -3.39 6.81
C THR A 60 10.11 -2.70 7.05
N TRP A 61 10.52 -1.82 6.15
CA TRP A 61 11.88 -1.25 6.16
C TRP A 61 11.95 0.22 6.55
N THR A 62 10.81 0.87 6.81
CA THR A 62 10.77 2.29 7.18
C THR A 62 9.79 2.56 8.31
N ASN A 63 10.00 3.67 9.00
CA ASN A 63 9.06 4.23 9.98
C ASN A 63 8.23 5.36 9.33
N GLU A 64 7.15 5.77 9.99
CA GLU A 64 6.41 6.96 9.59
C GLU A 64 7.33 8.19 9.59
N GLY A 65 7.22 9.00 8.54
CA GLY A 65 8.07 10.19 8.35
C GLY A 65 9.39 9.94 7.63
N ASP A 66 9.83 8.69 7.49
CA ASP A 66 11.03 8.35 6.73
C ASP A 66 10.87 8.66 5.24
N ALA A 67 12.01 8.82 4.55
CA ALA A 67 12.05 9.05 3.12
C ALA A 67 12.31 7.74 2.37
N VAL A 68 11.52 7.51 1.32
CA VAL A 68 11.67 6.39 0.38
C VAL A 68 12.07 6.96 -0.97
N PHE A 69 13.10 6.38 -1.57
CA PHE A 69 13.57 6.75 -2.91
C PHE A 69 13.31 5.64 -3.92
N ASP A 70 12.69 6.00 -5.05
CA ASP A 70 12.46 5.09 -6.18
C ASP A 70 13.03 5.71 -7.46
N PRO A 71 14.16 5.20 -7.98
CA PRO A 71 14.79 5.75 -9.17
C PRO A 71 14.04 5.44 -10.46
N PHE A 72 13.06 4.55 -10.46
CA PHE A 72 12.30 4.11 -11.62
C PHE A 72 10.80 4.07 -11.30
N THR A 73 10.24 5.23 -11.02
CA THR A 73 8.89 5.38 -10.43
C THR A 73 7.77 4.78 -11.30
N GLY A 74 7.93 4.76 -12.63
CA GLY A 74 6.96 4.18 -13.56
C GLY A 74 5.57 4.77 -13.37
N ALA A 75 4.60 3.91 -13.05
CA ALA A 75 3.23 4.36 -12.80
C ALA A 75 2.98 4.95 -11.40
N GLY A 76 4.01 5.15 -10.57
CA GLY A 76 3.90 5.80 -9.26
C GLY A 76 3.34 4.92 -8.14
N THR A 77 3.50 3.61 -8.22
CA THR A 77 2.98 2.72 -7.16
C THR A 77 3.68 2.97 -5.83
N THR A 78 5.01 3.10 -5.83
CA THR A 78 5.80 3.44 -4.63
C THR A 78 5.37 4.79 -4.05
N ALA A 79 5.20 5.81 -4.90
CA ALA A 79 4.77 7.14 -4.48
C ALA A 79 3.41 7.10 -3.77
N LYS A 80 2.43 6.41 -4.37
CA LYS A 80 1.09 6.23 -3.78
C LYS A 80 1.16 5.51 -2.44
N MET A 81 1.94 4.43 -2.34
CA MET A 81 2.03 3.65 -1.09
C MET A 81 2.77 4.41 0.01
N CYS A 82 3.79 5.19 -0.32
CA CYS A 82 4.43 6.11 0.62
C CYS A 82 3.44 7.10 1.20
N LEU A 83 2.64 7.72 0.35
CA LEU A 83 1.60 8.66 0.75
C LEU A 83 0.60 8.02 1.73
N LEU A 84 0.07 6.85 1.39
CA LEU A 84 -0.91 6.13 2.22
C LEU A 84 -0.32 5.60 3.52
N SER A 85 0.98 5.38 3.57
CA SER A 85 1.71 4.88 4.74
C SER A 85 2.40 5.98 5.54
N HIS A 86 2.16 7.26 5.24
CA HIS A 86 2.77 8.41 5.91
C HIS A 86 4.30 8.46 5.80
N ARG A 87 4.84 8.07 4.64
CA ARG A 87 6.27 8.21 4.29
C ARG A 87 6.46 9.33 3.29
N LYS A 88 7.63 9.97 3.30
CA LYS A 88 8.04 10.92 2.26
C LYS A 88 8.47 10.13 1.02
N PHE A 89 8.17 10.66 -0.16
CA PHE A 89 8.55 10.04 -1.41
C PHE A 89 9.50 10.96 -2.19
N HIS A 90 10.54 10.37 -2.73
CA HIS A 90 11.41 10.94 -3.74
C HIS A 90 11.54 9.93 -4.86
N GLY A 91 11.44 10.39 -6.10
CA GLY A 91 11.54 9.48 -7.23
C GLY A 91 11.95 10.17 -8.51
N THR A 92 12.39 9.37 -9.48
CA THR A 92 12.73 9.83 -10.82
C THR A 92 11.99 9.00 -11.85
N GLU A 93 11.53 9.66 -12.91
CA GLU A 93 10.89 9.02 -14.07
C GLU A 93 11.33 9.73 -15.34
N LEU A 94 11.72 8.96 -16.34
CA LEU A 94 12.20 9.51 -17.62
C LEU A 94 11.06 9.89 -18.55
N SER A 95 9.96 9.15 -18.50
CA SER A 95 8.81 9.37 -19.36
C SER A 95 7.91 10.50 -18.84
N LEU A 96 7.79 11.58 -19.58
CA LEU A 96 6.89 12.68 -19.25
C LEU A 96 5.44 12.20 -19.10
N ALA A 97 5.01 11.23 -19.92
CA ALA A 97 3.67 10.65 -19.83
C ALA A 97 3.45 9.94 -18.50
N TYR A 98 4.47 9.24 -17.98
CA TYR A 98 4.37 8.60 -16.67
C TYR A 98 4.50 9.61 -15.52
N CYS A 99 5.25 10.69 -15.69
CA CYS A 99 5.24 11.79 -14.72
C CYS A 99 3.84 12.37 -14.53
N GLU A 100 3.10 12.61 -15.62
CA GLU A 100 1.71 13.10 -15.55
C GLU A 100 0.76 12.04 -14.97
N LEU A 101 0.98 10.77 -15.28
CA LEU A 101 0.24 9.65 -14.67
C LEU A 101 0.44 9.59 -13.15
N ILE A 102 1.69 9.76 -12.68
CA ILE A 102 2.01 9.80 -11.25
C ILE A 102 1.25 10.94 -10.56
N LYS A 103 1.31 12.16 -11.12
CA LYS A 103 0.59 13.32 -10.58
C LYS A 103 -0.91 13.02 -10.44
N THR A 104 -1.53 12.53 -11.52
CA THR A 104 -2.95 12.16 -11.53
C THR A 104 -3.28 11.13 -10.46
N ARG A 105 -2.45 10.08 -10.31
CA ARG A 105 -2.68 9.06 -9.27
C ARG A 105 -2.56 9.61 -7.86
N ILE A 106 -1.59 10.48 -7.63
CA ILE A 106 -1.41 11.14 -6.33
C ILE A 106 -2.60 12.04 -6.03
N GLU A 107 -3.04 12.86 -6.99
CA GLU A 107 -4.22 13.73 -6.83
C GLU A 107 -5.50 12.93 -6.51
N LEU A 108 -5.75 11.84 -7.24
CA LEU A 108 -6.88 10.94 -6.96
C LEU A 108 -6.78 10.24 -5.61
N THR A 109 -5.58 10.00 -5.13
CA THR A 109 -5.36 9.40 -3.81
C THR A 109 -5.61 10.42 -2.69
N LEU A 110 -5.23 11.66 -2.91
CA LEU A 110 -5.45 12.78 -1.97
C LEU A 110 -6.91 13.22 -1.94
N ASN A 111 -7.56 13.25 -3.11
CA ASN A 111 -8.91 13.74 -3.31
C ASN A 111 -9.76 12.66 -4.01
N PRO A 112 -10.12 11.58 -3.31
CA PRO A 112 -10.93 10.54 -3.92
C PRO A 112 -12.29 11.12 -4.34
N PRO A 113 -12.82 10.74 -5.52
CA PRO A 113 -14.17 11.12 -5.93
C PRO A 113 -15.20 10.74 -4.85
N VAL A 114 -16.16 11.60 -4.57
CA VAL A 114 -17.13 11.55 -3.47
C VAL A 114 -17.91 10.22 -3.34
N ALA A 115 -17.88 9.36 -4.34
CA ALA A 115 -18.55 8.05 -4.33
C ALA A 115 -17.86 6.98 -3.43
N ILE A 116 -16.75 7.30 -2.76
CA ILE A 116 -16.02 6.37 -1.86
C ILE A 116 -16.02 6.93 -0.43
N GLU A 117 -17.18 7.31 0.05
CA GLU A 117 -17.38 8.01 1.33
C GLU A 117 -17.17 7.16 2.60
N ASN A 118 -16.68 5.94 2.50
CA ASN A 118 -16.43 5.04 3.64
C ASN A 118 -14.94 4.78 3.95
N GLN A 119 -14.01 5.52 3.37
CA GLN A 119 -12.61 5.47 3.77
C GLN A 119 -12.27 6.69 4.62
N LYS A 120 -11.79 6.44 5.84
CA LYS A 120 -11.35 7.44 6.82
C LYS A 120 -10.60 8.58 6.12
N LYS A 121 -11.08 9.82 6.30
CA LYS A 121 -10.37 11.05 5.90
C LYS A 121 -8.93 10.99 6.44
N ILE A 122 -7.98 10.69 5.57
CA ILE A 122 -6.56 10.80 5.88
C ILE A 122 -6.28 12.30 5.97
N LYS A 123 -6.01 12.79 7.16
CA LYS A 123 -5.59 14.18 7.39
C LYS A 123 -4.16 14.35 6.86
N LEU A 124 -4.04 14.75 5.60
CA LEU A 124 -2.76 14.96 4.90
C LEU A 124 -2.27 16.38 5.13
N SER A 125 -1.83 16.67 6.36
CA SER A 125 -1.12 17.91 6.63
C SER A 125 0.40 17.67 6.38
N LYS A 126 0.93 18.27 5.33
CA LYS A 126 2.36 18.53 5.09
C LYS A 126 3.22 17.36 4.60
N TRP A 127 2.89 16.72 3.51
CA TRP A 127 3.83 15.82 2.83
C TRP A 127 4.42 16.50 1.60
N GLN A 128 5.75 16.53 1.50
CA GLN A 128 6.46 17.02 0.32
C GLN A 128 6.71 15.85 -0.63
N ILE A 129 6.13 15.92 -1.83
CA ILE A 129 6.42 15.02 -2.95
C ILE A 129 7.27 15.82 -3.92
N GLN A 130 8.49 15.32 -4.20
CA GLN A 130 9.37 15.82 -5.26
C GLN A 130 9.49 14.74 -6.33
N ILE A 131 9.10 15.07 -7.56
CA ILE A 131 9.22 14.24 -8.75
C ILE A 131 10.21 14.92 -9.69
#